data_1f7ef576a3bac18434865671bf65a8a5
#
_entry.id   1f7ef576a3bac18434865671bf65a8a5
#
_cell.length_a   1.000
_cell.length_b   1.000
_cell.length_c   1.000
_cell.angle_alpha   90.00
_cell.angle_beta   90.00
_cell.angle_gamma   90.00
#
_symmetry.space_group_name_H-M   'P 1'
#
loop_
_entity.id
_entity.type
_entity.pdbx_description
1 polymer ?
#
loop_
_entity_poly.entity_id
_entity_poly.type
_entity_poly.pdbx_seq_one_letter_code
_entity_poly.pdbx_strand_id
1 'polypeptide(L)'
;MAGDTGRERKNNRETGSHYERVAGAYLEQEGYEILEYNYRCKTGEIDIIAKEAGYLVFCEVKYRTSDKKGHPAEAVNPAKQRAISKSALCYMTVNGIDEIPCRFDVVSIENHKVILYRNAFDYTG
;
A
#
# COMPACT_ATOMS: atom_id res chain seq x y z
N MET A 1 26.58 19.41 -11.45
CA MET A 1 25.29 19.57 -12.05
C MET A 1 24.17 19.24 -11.08
N ALA A 2 23.29 20.18 -10.93
CA ALA A 2 22.14 19.97 -10.05
C ALA A 2 21.30 18.76 -10.49
N GLY A 3 21.44 18.40 -11.76
CA GLY A 3 20.67 17.32 -12.32
C GLY A 3 20.90 15.96 -11.71
N ASP A 4 22.07 15.71 -11.15
CA ASP A 4 22.38 14.38 -10.63
C ASP A 4 21.58 14.06 -9.39
N THR A 5 21.53 14.99 -8.43
CA THR A 5 20.77 14.77 -7.22
C THR A 5 19.28 14.66 -7.52
N GLY A 6 18.78 15.53 -8.40
CA GLY A 6 17.39 15.48 -8.81
C GLY A 6 17.07 14.19 -9.55
N ARG A 7 18.02 13.71 -10.34
CA ARG A 7 17.84 12.48 -11.10
C ARG A 7 17.75 11.27 -10.18
N GLU A 8 18.59 11.19 -9.16
CA GLU A 8 18.53 10.06 -8.22
C GLU A 8 17.20 10.04 -7.48
N ARG A 9 16.77 11.20 -7.01
CA ARG A 9 15.50 11.30 -6.31
C ARG A 9 14.34 10.89 -7.21
N LYS A 10 14.39 11.33 -8.47
CA LYS A 10 13.37 10.99 -9.45
C LYS A 10 13.36 9.49 -9.74
N ASN A 11 14.54 8.88 -9.87
CA ASN A 11 14.64 7.45 -10.14
C ASN A 11 14.06 6.64 -8.98
N ASN A 12 14.32 7.03 -7.75
CA ASN A 12 13.75 6.34 -6.59
C ASN A 12 12.24 6.43 -6.59
N ARG A 13 11.72 7.60 -6.92
CA ARG A 13 10.27 7.80 -7.00
C ARG A 13 9.67 6.97 -8.13
N GLU A 14 10.34 6.95 -9.27
CA GLU A 14 9.86 6.17 -10.41
C GLU A 14 9.87 4.69 -10.11
N THR A 15 10.89 4.21 -9.40
CA THR A 15 10.96 2.82 -9.00
C THR A 15 9.81 2.46 -8.06
N GLY A 16 9.53 3.31 -7.06
CA GLY A 16 8.41 3.09 -6.16
C GLY A 16 7.10 3.07 -6.90
N SER A 17 6.88 4.03 -7.81
CA SER A 17 5.66 4.07 -8.62
C SER A 17 5.53 2.85 -9.50
N HIS A 18 6.64 2.36 -10.03
CA HIS A 18 6.63 1.16 -10.86
C HIS A 18 6.08 -0.03 -10.08
N TYR A 19 6.58 -0.26 -8.87
CA TYR A 19 6.13 -1.40 -8.07
C TYR A 19 4.69 -1.24 -7.63
N GLU A 20 4.27 -0.02 -7.35
CA GLU A 20 2.87 0.22 -7.03
C GLU A 20 1.97 -0.08 -8.22
N ARG A 21 2.42 0.27 -9.43
CA ARG A 21 1.63 -0.03 -10.63
C ARG A 21 1.59 -1.52 -10.92
N VAL A 22 2.70 -2.22 -10.70
CA VAL A 22 2.73 -3.68 -10.82
C VAL A 22 1.76 -4.29 -9.83
N ALA A 23 1.79 -3.83 -8.58
CA ALA A 23 0.88 -4.32 -7.55
C ALA A 23 -0.56 -4.03 -7.94
N GLY A 24 -0.85 -2.82 -8.43
CA GLY A 24 -2.19 -2.45 -8.84
C GLY A 24 -2.72 -3.32 -9.96
N ALA A 25 -1.89 -3.58 -10.97
CA ALA A 25 -2.29 -4.45 -12.07
C ALA A 25 -2.62 -5.85 -11.59
N TYR A 26 -1.82 -6.37 -10.66
CA TYR A 26 -2.08 -7.67 -10.08
C TYR A 26 -3.40 -7.67 -9.31
N LEU A 27 -3.64 -6.62 -8.50
CA LEU A 27 -4.88 -6.51 -7.74
C LEU A 27 -6.09 -6.46 -8.67
N GLU A 28 -5.99 -5.74 -9.79
CA GLU A 28 -7.08 -5.69 -10.76
C GLU A 28 -7.39 -7.07 -11.32
N GLN A 29 -6.36 -7.87 -11.58
CA GLN A 29 -6.56 -9.24 -12.04
C GLN A 29 -7.25 -10.08 -10.97
N GLU A 30 -7.04 -9.75 -9.70
CA GLU A 30 -7.65 -10.45 -8.58
C GLU A 30 -9.04 -9.93 -8.24
N GLY A 31 -9.57 -9.00 -9.01
CA GLY A 31 -10.92 -8.51 -8.82
C GLY A 31 -11.03 -7.22 -8.02
N TYR A 32 -9.92 -6.56 -7.75
CA TYR A 32 -9.95 -5.29 -7.03
C TYR A 32 -10.22 -4.14 -8.01
N GLU A 33 -10.96 -3.16 -7.54
CA GLU A 33 -11.14 -1.90 -8.25
C GLU A 33 -10.23 -0.88 -7.60
N ILE A 34 -9.23 -0.40 -8.31
CA ILE A 34 -8.29 0.60 -7.79
C ILE A 34 -8.97 1.96 -7.75
N LEU A 35 -8.97 2.58 -6.58
CA LEU A 35 -9.56 3.91 -6.39
C LEU A 35 -8.49 4.99 -6.42
N GLU A 36 -7.34 4.74 -5.80
CA GLU A 36 -6.34 5.78 -5.68
C GLU A 36 -4.96 5.18 -5.41
N TYR A 37 -3.95 5.81 -5.96
CA TYR A 37 -2.55 5.49 -5.68
C TYR A 37 -1.95 6.61 -4.84
N ASN A 38 -1.09 6.24 -3.90
CA ASN A 38 -0.28 7.21 -3.14
C ASN A 38 -1.11 8.27 -2.44
N TYR A 39 -2.09 7.81 -1.69
CA TYR A 39 -2.90 8.73 -0.88
C TYR A 39 -2.05 9.25 0.29
N ARG A 40 -1.94 10.57 0.41
CA ARG A 40 -1.13 11.20 1.45
C ARG A 40 -1.98 12.06 2.35
N CYS A 41 -1.65 12.03 3.63
CA CYS A 41 -2.25 12.92 4.62
C CYS A 41 -1.21 13.20 5.70
N LYS A 42 -1.60 13.96 6.73
CA LYS A 42 -0.64 14.33 7.77
C LYS A 42 -0.07 13.13 8.51
N THR A 43 -0.84 12.06 8.61
CA THR A 43 -0.43 10.89 9.40
C THR A 43 0.39 9.89 8.62
N GLY A 44 0.49 10.06 7.29
CA GLY A 44 1.28 9.15 6.49
C GLY A 44 0.73 8.97 5.10
N GLU A 45 1.05 7.83 4.52
CA GLU A 45 0.73 7.54 3.13
C GLU A 45 0.17 6.13 3.02
N ILE A 46 -0.77 5.93 2.08
CA ILE A 46 -1.27 4.61 1.73
C ILE A 46 -0.95 4.39 0.25
N ASP A 47 -0.29 3.29 -0.03
CA ASP A 47 0.20 3.04 -1.39
C ASP A 47 -0.92 2.84 -2.40
N ILE A 48 -1.95 2.05 -2.03
CA ILE A 48 -3.09 1.79 -2.91
C ILE A 48 -4.36 1.74 -2.06
N ILE A 49 -5.40 2.40 -2.55
CA ILE A 49 -6.74 2.29 -1.97
C ILE A 49 -7.62 1.65 -3.03
N ALA A 50 -8.37 0.62 -2.66
CA ALA A 50 -9.14 -0.16 -3.62
C ALA A 50 -10.44 -0.67 -2.99
N LYS A 51 -11.29 -1.25 -3.82
CA LYS A 51 -12.48 -1.97 -3.37
C LYS A 51 -12.39 -3.41 -3.84
N GLU A 52 -12.81 -4.32 -2.97
CA GLU A 52 -12.88 -5.73 -3.34
C GLU A 52 -13.87 -6.44 -2.45
N ALA A 53 -14.79 -7.19 -3.05
CA ALA A 53 -15.77 -8.01 -2.33
C ALA A 53 -16.56 -7.25 -1.27
N GLY A 54 -16.88 -5.99 -1.54
CA GLY A 54 -17.62 -5.15 -0.59
C GLY A 54 -16.77 -4.47 0.46
N TYR A 55 -15.46 -4.71 0.46
CA TYR A 55 -14.53 -4.08 1.39
C TYR A 55 -13.87 -2.87 0.77
N LEU A 56 -13.62 -1.87 1.60
CA LEU A 56 -12.69 -0.80 1.28
C LEU A 56 -11.32 -1.25 1.74
N VAL A 57 -10.37 -1.37 0.83
CA VAL A 57 -9.09 -2.02 1.09
C VAL A 57 -7.98 -0.99 1.05
N PHE A 58 -7.17 -0.96 2.10
CA PHE A 58 -5.99 -0.10 2.17
C PHE A 58 -4.78 -1.00 2.07
N CYS A 59 -3.99 -0.81 1.02
CA CYS A 59 -2.97 -1.75 0.64
C CYS A 59 -1.57 -1.16 0.75
N GLU A 60 -0.67 -1.88 1.41
CA GLU A 60 0.74 -1.53 1.48
C GLU A 60 1.49 -2.38 0.48
N VAL A 61 2.38 -1.75 -0.30
CA VAL A 61 3.20 -2.46 -1.28
C VAL A 61 4.62 -2.53 -0.74
N LYS A 62 5.15 -3.75 -0.67
CA LYS A 62 6.50 -4.01 -0.19
C LYS A 62 7.32 -4.64 -1.30
N TYR A 63 8.49 -4.08 -1.55
CA TYR A 63 9.43 -4.67 -2.49
C TYR A 63 10.61 -5.24 -1.72
N ARG A 64 10.95 -6.49 -2.00
CA ARG A 64 12.07 -7.17 -1.36
C ARG A 64 12.99 -7.73 -2.41
N THR A 65 14.29 -7.52 -2.22
CA THR A 65 15.29 -7.98 -3.17
C THR A 65 15.94 -9.30 -2.77
N SER A 66 15.69 -9.76 -1.55
CA SER A 66 16.34 -10.96 -1.03
C SER A 66 15.32 -11.84 -0.32
N ASP A 67 15.72 -13.09 -0.08
CA ASP A 67 14.87 -14.06 0.60
C ASP A 67 14.90 -13.79 2.10
N LYS A 68 14.42 -12.65 2.50
CA LYS A 68 14.31 -12.36 3.92
C LYS A 68 13.28 -13.26 4.53
N LYS A 69 13.61 -13.80 5.68
CA LYS A 69 12.68 -14.65 6.40
C LYS A 69 11.65 -13.79 7.10
N GLY A 70 10.50 -14.37 7.30
CA GLY A 70 9.41 -13.70 7.98
C GLY A 70 8.27 -13.40 7.05
N HIS A 71 7.10 -13.32 7.60
CA HIS A 71 5.88 -13.01 6.87
C HIS A 71 5.90 -11.53 6.51
N PRO A 72 5.50 -11.14 5.29
CA PRO A 72 5.47 -9.72 4.91
C PRO A 72 4.65 -8.84 5.83
N ALA A 73 3.58 -9.36 6.42
CA ALA A 73 2.81 -8.61 7.39
C ALA A 73 3.64 -8.23 8.60
N GLU A 74 4.63 -9.07 8.96
CA GLU A 74 5.54 -8.77 10.06
C GLU A 74 6.51 -7.65 9.69
N ALA A 75 6.77 -7.46 8.40
CA ALA A 75 7.62 -6.37 7.94
C ALA A 75 6.92 -5.02 8.04
N VAL A 76 5.60 -5.02 8.21
CA VAL A 76 4.85 -3.80 8.48
C VAL A 76 4.77 -3.67 9.99
N ASN A 77 5.71 -2.93 10.56
CA ASN A 77 5.83 -2.84 12.02
C ASN A 77 4.64 -2.11 12.65
N PRO A 78 4.48 -2.20 13.97
CA PRO A 78 3.32 -1.59 14.63
C PRO A 78 3.18 -0.09 14.38
N ALA A 79 4.29 0.64 14.31
CA ALA A 79 4.22 2.07 14.04
C ALA A 79 3.66 2.34 12.64
N LYS A 80 4.08 1.55 11.66
CA LYS A 80 3.58 1.67 10.30
C LYS A 80 2.11 1.28 10.22
N GLN A 81 1.71 0.24 10.94
CA GLN A 81 0.31 -0.16 10.98
C GLN A 81 -0.57 0.96 11.57
N ARG A 82 -0.09 1.62 12.62
CA ARG A 82 -0.82 2.75 13.20
C ARG A 82 -0.93 3.91 12.22
N ALA A 83 0.16 4.21 11.51
CA ALA A 83 0.15 5.30 10.53
C ALA A 83 -0.82 5.00 9.40
N ILE A 84 -0.81 3.78 8.90
CA ILE A 84 -1.74 3.37 7.84
C ILE A 84 -3.17 3.44 8.34
N SER A 85 -3.43 2.98 9.56
CA SER A 85 -4.77 3.02 10.14
C SER A 85 -5.29 4.43 10.26
N LYS A 86 -4.44 5.36 10.72
CA LYS A 86 -4.83 6.77 10.85
C LYS A 86 -5.08 7.39 9.48
N SER A 87 -4.25 7.04 8.50
CA SER A 87 -4.43 7.55 7.14
C SER A 87 -5.70 7.01 6.51
N ALA A 88 -6.05 5.77 6.81
CA ALA A 88 -7.29 5.17 6.35
C ALA A 88 -8.49 5.91 6.93
N LEU A 89 -8.44 6.21 8.23
CA LEU A 89 -9.52 6.96 8.86
C LEU A 89 -9.64 8.36 8.26
N CYS A 90 -8.50 8.99 7.97
CA CYS A 90 -8.48 10.30 7.32
C CYS A 90 -9.16 10.23 5.94
N TYR A 91 -8.82 9.22 5.16
CA TYR A 91 -9.43 9.03 3.84
C TYR A 91 -10.94 8.89 3.94
N MET A 92 -11.39 8.05 4.86
CA MET A 92 -12.82 7.81 5.03
C MET A 92 -13.54 9.07 5.50
N THR A 93 -12.93 9.80 6.42
CA THR A 93 -13.53 11.02 6.95
C THR A 93 -13.65 12.08 5.86
N VAL A 94 -12.58 12.29 5.12
CA VAL A 94 -12.56 13.31 4.05
C VAL A 94 -13.57 12.99 2.96
N ASN A 95 -13.78 11.71 2.68
CA ASN A 95 -14.68 11.29 1.61
C ASN A 95 -16.08 10.94 2.11
N GLY A 96 -16.37 11.19 3.38
CA GLY A 96 -17.70 10.96 3.92
C GLY A 96 -18.11 9.49 3.89
N ILE A 97 -17.15 8.60 4.05
CA ILE A 97 -17.40 7.16 4.01
C ILE A 97 -17.54 6.65 5.44
N ASP A 98 -18.65 6.01 5.72
CA ASP A 98 -18.81 5.32 6.99
C ASP A 98 -19.58 4.03 6.73
N GLU A 99 -19.63 3.16 7.73
CA GLU A 99 -20.40 1.92 7.69
C GLU A 99 -20.06 1.01 6.51
N ILE A 100 -18.80 1.03 6.07
CA ILE A 100 -18.32 0.08 5.09
C ILE A 100 -17.20 -0.73 5.73
N PRO A 101 -17.20 -2.05 5.55
CA PRO A 101 -16.10 -2.84 6.13
C PRO A 101 -14.79 -2.49 5.45
N CYS A 102 -13.73 -2.43 6.26
CA CYS A 102 -12.40 -2.08 5.80
C CYS A 102 -11.45 -3.24 6.03
N ARG A 103 -10.40 -3.27 5.21
CA ARG A 103 -9.42 -4.35 5.31
C ARG A 103 -8.06 -3.78 4.95
N PHE A 104 -7.03 -4.29 5.61
CA PHE A 104 -5.64 -3.90 5.34
C PHE A 104 -4.93 -5.07 4.67
N ASP A 105 -4.52 -4.86 3.44
CA ASP A 105 -3.85 -5.89 2.65
C ASP A 105 -2.39 -5.49 2.41
N VAL A 106 -1.55 -6.47 2.16
CA VAL A 106 -0.15 -6.23 1.81
C VAL A 106 0.13 -6.96 0.50
N VAL A 107 0.74 -6.25 -0.44
CA VAL A 107 1.26 -6.87 -1.66
C VAL A 107 2.77 -6.87 -1.55
N SER A 108 3.36 -8.05 -1.58
CA SER A 108 4.81 -8.21 -1.52
C SER A 108 5.32 -8.60 -2.91
N ILE A 109 6.34 -7.89 -3.38
CA ILE A 109 6.99 -8.21 -4.64
C ILE A 109 8.39 -8.69 -4.33
N GLU A 110 8.66 -9.97 -4.59
CA GLU A 110 9.91 -10.63 -4.25
C GLU A 110 10.42 -11.40 -5.45
N ASN A 111 11.59 -11.02 -5.94
CA ASN A 111 12.22 -11.73 -7.06
C ASN A 111 11.26 -11.99 -8.22
N HIS A 112 10.57 -10.93 -8.66
CA HIS A 112 9.60 -10.98 -9.76
C HIS A 112 8.34 -11.77 -9.44
N LYS A 113 8.14 -12.12 -8.18
CA LYS A 113 6.94 -12.82 -7.73
C LYS A 113 6.07 -11.84 -6.94
N VAL A 114 4.78 -11.80 -7.24
CA VAL A 114 3.84 -10.95 -6.52
C VAL A 114 3.01 -11.83 -5.61
N ILE A 115 2.99 -11.49 -4.33
CA ILE A 115 2.24 -12.26 -3.32
C ILE A 115 1.28 -11.31 -2.62
N LEU A 116 0.01 -11.69 -2.61
CA LEU A 116 -1.04 -10.88 -1.98
C LEU A 116 -1.41 -11.52 -0.64
N TYR A 117 -1.36 -10.70 0.41
CA TYR A 117 -1.79 -11.08 1.75
C TYR A 117 -3.02 -10.28 2.09
N ARG A 118 -4.19 -10.91 1.98
CA ARG A 118 -5.44 -10.26 2.34
C ARG A 118 -5.61 -10.25 3.85
N ASN A 119 -6.13 -9.14 4.36
CA ASN A 119 -6.38 -8.98 5.79
C ASN A 119 -5.11 -9.23 6.59
N ALA A 120 -4.04 -8.54 6.21
CA ALA A 120 -2.71 -8.80 6.74
C ALA A 120 -2.55 -8.31 8.18
N PHE A 121 -3.28 -7.27 8.57
CA PHE A 121 -3.27 -6.78 9.97
C PHE A 121 -4.57 -6.04 10.25
N ASP A 122 -4.82 -5.82 11.54
CA ASP A 122 -6.04 -5.17 11.98
C ASP A 122 -5.85 -3.67 12.14
N TYR A 123 -6.96 -2.93 12.13
CA TYR A 123 -6.92 -1.52 12.44
C TYR A 123 -6.35 -1.32 13.85
N THR A 124 -5.41 -0.40 13.98
CA THR A 124 -4.85 -0.02 15.27
C THR A 124 -4.87 1.50 15.37
N GLY A 125 -5.66 2.00 16.28
CA GLY A 125 -5.84 3.45 16.38
C GLY A 125 -5.37 4.10 17.67
#